data_ab20af8c52a61159df6eef5ed7e5e7ba
#
_entry.id   ab20af8c52a61159df6eef5ed7e5e7ba
#
_cell.length_a   1.000
_cell.length_b   1.000
_cell.length_c   1.000
_cell.angle_alpha   90.00
_cell.angle_beta   90.00
_cell.angle_gamma   90.00
#
_symmetry.space_group_name_H-M   'P 1'
#
loop_
_entity.id
_entity.type
_entity.pdbx_description
1 polymer ?
#
loop_
_entity_poly.entity_id
_entity_poly.type
_entity_poly.pdbx_seq_one_letter_code
_entity_poly.pdbx_strand_id
1 'polypeptide(L)'
;MKARSADIIVIGGGIAGVSAAAQCALDAQVTLVEMESRPGLHATGRSAAFFSPAYGNAVVRDLTAASEHFFRSPPDGFVDVPLLRSRDCLFVGRHDQLQSLADLETEVSLLRPVDTAAIGLRVPAFRAGYVAGGLYDTSGGDLDVDALHQGYLRQFHARGGQLAIDSEVQSLRRVDGQWHVQTDKALYCAPLVINAAGAWADAVAARSNLGPLGIEPRRRSVLLVDAPAQHDIADWPLVVDADEEFYFKPEAGQLLLSLADETPSPPCDVRPEELDLAIAIDRVSKALDIEVRRINHSWA
;
A
#
# COMPACT_ATOMS: atom_id res chain seq x y z
N MET A 1 9.52 30.15 -21.42
CA MET A 1 8.12 29.70 -21.13
C MET A 1 7.54 30.62 -20.07
N LYS A 2 6.24 30.96 -20.12
CA LYS A 2 5.59 31.73 -19.06
C LYS A 2 5.41 30.79 -17.83
N ALA A 3 5.87 31.21 -16.66
CA ALA A 3 5.71 30.44 -15.44
C ALA A 3 4.21 30.35 -15.05
N ARG A 4 3.81 29.19 -14.54
CA ARG A 4 2.48 28.93 -13.98
C ARG A 4 2.57 29.09 -12.47
N SER A 5 1.81 30.01 -11.89
CA SER A 5 1.81 30.27 -10.45
C SER A 5 0.74 29.46 -9.74
N ALA A 6 1.07 29.02 -8.54
CA ALA A 6 0.18 28.40 -7.57
C ALA A 6 0.57 28.87 -6.15
N ASP A 7 -0.28 28.61 -5.15
CA ASP A 7 0.08 28.79 -3.75
C ASP A 7 0.90 27.60 -3.24
N ILE A 8 0.56 26.40 -3.72
CA ILE A 8 1.23 25.15 -3.35
C ILE A 8 1.45 24.30 -4.60
N ILE A 9 2.64 23.71 -4.71
CA ILE A 9 2.93 22.65 -5.68
C ILE A 9 3.10 21.35 -4.89
N VAL A 10 2.37 20.31 -5.27
CA VAL A 10 2.53 18.95 -4.76
C VAL A 10 3.20 18.08 -5.82
N ILE A 11 4.27 17.38 -5.48
CA ILE A 11 5.03 16.51 -6.39
C ILE A 11 4.72 15.06 -6.07
N GLY A 12 4.14 14.35 -7.04
CA GLY A 12 3.74 12.95 -6.96
C GLY A 12 2.23 12.76 -6.80
N GLY A 13 1.63 12.04 -7.76
CA GLY A 13 0.20 11.76 -7.83
C GLY A 13 -0.23 10.44 -7.17
N GLY A 14 0.59 9.86 -6.29
CA GLY A 14 0.20 8.73 -5.42
C GLY A 14 -0.77 9.16 -4.32
N ILE A 15 -1.21 8.21 -3.49
CA ILE A 15 -2.21 8.47 -2.44
C ILE A 15 -1.80 9.61 -1.49
N ALA A 16 -0.52 9.71 -1.12
CA ALA A 16 -0.02 10.78 -0.26
C ALA A 16 -0.16 12.16 -0.93
N GLY A 17 0.19 12.25 -2.22
CA GLY A 17 0.11 13.52 -2.95
C GLY A 17 -1.30 13.95 -3.27
N VAL A 18 -2.17 13.03 -3.73
CA VAL A 18 -3.56 13.40 -4.05
C VAL A 18 -4.35 13.77 -2.80
N SER A 19 -4.14 13.09 -1.68
CA SER A 19 -4.80 13.41 -0.42
C SER A 19 -4.33 14.77 0.14
N ALA A 20 -3.02 15.02 0.14
CA ALA A 20 -2.46 16.32 0.52
C ALA A 20 -2.96 17.44 -0.39
N ALA A 21 -2.93 17.24 -1.71
CA ALA A 21 -3.39 18.23 -2.69
C ALA A 21 -4.88 18.54 -2.51
N ALA A 22 -5.72 17.51 -2.30
CA ALA A 22 -7.14 17.69 -2.07
C ALA A 22 -7.41 18.50 -0.78
N GLN A 23 -6.67 18.25 0.30
CA GLN A 23 -6.84 19.01 1.54
C GLN A 23 -6.33 20.45 1.39
N CYS A 24 -5.17 20.65 0.82
CA CYS A 24 -4.63 22.00 0.59
C CYS A 24 -5.51 22.84 -0.35
N ALA A 25 -6.20 22.22 -1.30
CA ALA A 25 -7.09 22.91 -2.24
C ALA A 25 -8.39 23.43 -1.61
N LEU A 26 -8.63 23.22 -0.31
CA LEU A 26 -9.71 23.88 0.43
C LEU A 26 -9.52 25.40 0.49
N ASP A 27 -8.27 25.87 0.69
CA ASP A 27 -7.95 27.26 1.00
C ASP A 27 -6.85 27.84 0.10
N ALA A 28 -6.32 27.05 -0.86
CA ALA A 28 -5.18 27.45 -1.68
C ALA A 28 -5.33 27.01 -3.15
N GLN A 29 -4.68 27.74 -4.06
CA GLN A 29 -4.49 27.27 -5.43
C GLN A 29 -3.38 26.22 -5.48
N VAL A 30 -3.73 24.97 -5.79
CA VAL A 30 -2.80 23.85 -5.77
C VAL A 30 -2.56 23.30 -7.17
N THR A 31 -1.29 23.09 -7.50
CA THR A 31 -0.89 22.33 -8.69
C THR A 31 -0.26 21.01 -8.23
N LEU A 32 -0.83 19.89 -8.68
CA LEU A 32 -0.29 18.54 -8.50
C LEU A 32 0.48 18.14 -9.74
N VAL A 33 1.77 17.85 -9.59
CA VAL A 33 2.68 17.47 -10.67
C VAL A 33 2.98 15.97 -10.57
N GLU A 34 2.70 15.23 -11.65
CA GLU A 34 2.89 13.79 -11.75
C GLU A 34 3.76 13.47 -12.98
N MET A 35 4.76 12.61 -12.81
CA MET A 35 5.67 12.24 -13.90
C MET A 35 5.02 11.29 -14.92
N GLU A 36 4.11 10.45 -14.45
CA GLU A 36 3.45 9.46 -15.28
C GLU A 36 2.24 10.02 -16.04
N SER A 37 1.75 9.25 -17.01
CA SER A 37 0.56 9.59 -17.80
C SER A 37 -0.75 9.51 -17.01
N ARG A 38 -0.71 8.90 -15.83
CA ARG A 38 -1.82 8.83 -14.88
C ARG A 38 -1.32 8.77 -13.43
N PRO A 39 -2.03 9.40 -12.48
CA PRO A 39 -1.70 9.31 -11.07
C PRO A 39 -1.90 7.89 -10.52
N GLY A 40 -1.16 7.54 -9.46
CA GLY A 40 -1.32 6.30 -8.73
C GLY A 40 -0.73 5.05 -9.38
N LEU A 41 0.13 5.19 -10.41
CA LEU A 41 0.63 4.05 -11.19
C LEU A 41 1.56 3.10 -10.40
N HIS A 42 2.36 3.64 -9.48
CA HIS A 42 3.36 2.89 -8.72
C HIS A 42 2.78 2.32 -7.41
N ALA A 43 3.44 2.49 -6.26
CA ALA A 43 3.08 1.85 -4.97
C ALA A 43 1.59 1.92 -4.62
N THR A 44 0.91 3.01 -4.95
CA THR A 44 -0.55 3.17 -4.71
C THR A 44 -1.36 2.15 -5.49
N GLY A 45 -1.17 2.04 -6.80
CA GLY A 45 -1.91 1.13 -7.67
C GLY A 45 -1.45 -0.33 -7.60
N ARG A 46 -0.39 -0.61 -6.84
CA ARG A 46 0.20 -1.96 -6.68
C ARG A 46 0.06 -2.51 -5.26
N SER A 47 -0.71 -1.82 -4.42
CA SER A 47 -0.95 -2.24 -3.04
C SER A 47 -1.70 -3.57 -2.99
N ALA A 48 -1.36 -4.43 -2.02
CA ALA A 48 -2.20 -5.57 -1.64
C ALA A 48 -3.48 -5.13 -0.92
N ALA A 49 -3.61 -3.84 -0.61
CA ALA A 49 -4.81 -3.14 -0.23
C ALA A 49 -5.53 -3.73 0.99
N PHE A 50 -4.80 -3.91 2.08
CA PHE A 50 -5.37 -4.39 3.33
C PHE A 50 -5.20 -3.36 4.45
N PHE A 51 -6.30 -3.08 5.16
CA PHE A 51 -6.32 -2.27 6.36
C PHE A 51 -6.11 -3.19 7.57
N SER A 52 -5.07 -2.95 8.37
CA SER A 52 -4.82 -3.68 9.61
C SER A 52 -4.28 -2.75 10.69
N PRO A 53 -5.08 -2.47 11.74
CA PRO A 53 -4.59 -1.72 12.91
C PRO A 53 -3.53 -2.46 13.72
N ALA A 54 -3.36 -3.76 13.46
CA ALA A 54 -2.36 -4.59 14.12
C ALA A 54 -0.99 -4.60 13.42
N TYR A 55 -0.89 -4.06 12.19
CA TYR A 55 0.32 -4.15 11.38
C TYR A 55 1.25 -2.96 11.53
N GLY A 56 2.56 -3.21 11.49
CA GLY A 56 3.60 -2.21 11.52
C GLY A 56 3.99 -1.73 12.92
N ASN A 57 4.85 -0.72 13.00
CA ASN A 57 5.28 -0.14 14.28
C ASN A 57 4.17 0.70 14.94
N ALA A 58 4.37 1.10 16.19
CA ALA A 58 3.36 1.83 16.97
C ALA A 58 2.82 3.09 16.27
N VAL A 59 3.69 3.87 15.61
CA VAL A 59 3.27 5.09 14.89
C VAL A 59 2.36 4.75 13.71
N VAL A 60 2.69 3.70 12.96
CA VAL A 60 1.86 3.23 11.83
C VAL A 60 0.51 2.74 12.34
N ARG A 61 0.50 1.95 13.43
CA ARG A 61 -0.74 1.46 14.05
C ARG A 61 -1.64 2.60 14.53
N ASP A 62 -1.07 3.62 15.18
CA ASP A 62 -1.82 4.79 15.66
C ASP A 62 -2.44 5.59 14.49
N LEU A 63 -1.68 5.81 13.41
CA LEU A 63 -2.18 6.47 12.20
C LEU A 63 -3.27 5.64 11.50
N THR A 64 -3.09 4.32 11.45
CA THR A 64 -4.08 3.39 10.88
C THR A 64 -5.38 3.44 11.68
N ALA A 65 -5.29 3.32 13.01
CA ALA A 65 -6.45 3.41 13.89
C ALA A 65 -7.17 4.78 13.79
N ALA A 66 -6.42 5.88 13.72
CA ALA A 66 -6.99 7.21 13.52
C ALA A 66 -7.72 7.38 12.17
N SER A 67 -7.32 6.61 11.16
CA SER A 67 -7.93 6.64 9.81
C SER A 67 -9.16 5.76 9.67
N GLU A 68 -9.43 4.85 10.61
CA GLU A 68 -10.49 3.83 10.51
C GLU A 68 -11.87 4.45 10.27
N HIS A 69 -12.21 5.49 11.04
CA HIS A 69 -13.52 6.15 10.90
C HIS A 69 -13.75 6.67 9.48
N PHE A 70 -12.74 7.26 8.86
CA PHE A 70 -12.83 7.76 7.49
C PHE A 70 -13.04 6.62 6.48
N PHE A 71 -12.35 5.49 6.64
CA PHE A 71 -12.49 4.37 5.73
C PHE A 71 -13.84 3.66 5.87
N ARG A 72 -14.40 3.55 7.08
CA ARG A 72 -15.70 2.92 7.32
C ARG A 72 -16.88 3.83 6.99
N SER A 73 -16.69 5.14 7.13
CA SER A 73 -17.75 6.14 6.95
C SER A 73 -17.17 7.39 6.29
N PRO A 74 -16.79 7.31 5.01
CA PRO A 74 -16.27 8.47 4.28
C PRO A 74 -17.35 9.56 4.20
N PRO A 75 -16.96 10.84 4.08
CA PRO A 75 -17.91 11.94 3.92
C PRO A 75 -18.82 11.73 2.71
N ASP A 76 -20.03 12.24 2.79
CA ASP A 76 -21.01 12.19 1.71
C ASP A 76 -20.44 12.72 0.39
N GLY A 77 -20.62 11.98 -0.69
CA GLY A 77 -20.13 12.32 -2.02
C GLY A 77 -18.62 12.09 -2.23
N PHE A 78 -17.92 11.53 -1.24
CA PHE A 78 -16.50 11.18 -1.42
C PHE A 78 -16.34 9.99 -2.38
N VAL A 79 -17.10 8.92 -2.16
CA VAL A 79 -17.17 7.71 -3.01
C VAL A 79 -18.59 7.16 -3.05
N ASP A 80 -18.89 6.39 -4.10
CA ASP A 80 -20.19 5.74 -4.28
C ASP A 80 -20.18 4.25 -3.87
N VAL A 81 -19.03 3.76 -3.40
CA VAL A 81 -18.79 2.37 -2.97
C VAL A 81 -18.14 2.34 -1.59
N PRO A 82 -18.31 1.27 -0.80
CA PRO A 82 -17.59 1.13 0.46
C PRO A 82 -16.08 1.13 0.23
N LEU A 83 -15.34 1.99 0.97
CA LEU A 83 -13.87 2.00 0.92
C LEU A 83 -13.27 0.80 1.63
N LEU A 84 -13.88 0.35 2.72
CA LEU A 84 -13.40 -0.75 3.54
C LEU A 84 -14.47 -1.84 3.64
N ARG A 85 -14.09 -3.05 3.24
CA ARG A 85 -14.89 -4.28 3.42
C ARG A 85 -14.24 -5.12 4.49
N SER A 86 -14.98 -5.47 5.54
CA SER A 86 -14.44 -6.26 6.64
C SER A 86 -13.88 -7.59 6.14
N ARG A 87 -12.67 -7.87 6.53
CA ARG A 87 -11.95 -9.14 6.39
C ARG A 87 -11.04 -9.31 7.59
N ASP A 88 -11.13 -10.46 8.21
CA ASP A 88 -10.31 -10.77 9.36
C ASP A 88 -8.84 -10.95 8.96
N CYS A 89 -7.94 -10.78 9.92
CA CYS A 89 -6.53 -11.07 9.79
C CYS A 89 -6.13 -12.20 10.75
N LEU A 90 -5.33 -13.14 10.26
CA LEU A 90 -4.85 -14.28 11.00
C LEU A 90 -3.33 -14.37 10.88
N PHE A 91 -2.63 -14.11 11.97
CA PHE A 91 -1.21 -14.40 12.10
C PHE A 91 -1.02 -15.84 12.51
N VAL A 92 -0.21 -16.59 11.77
CA VAL A 92 0.03 -18.02 12.03
C VAL A 92 1.51 -18.29 12.27
N GLY A 93 1.81 -19.25 13.13
CA GLY A 93 3.19 -19.66 13.37
C GLY A 93 3.34 -21.17 13.43
N ARG A 94 4.49 -21.64 12.93
CA ARG A 94 5.00 -22.98 13.15
C ARG A 94 5.51 -23.14 14.59
N HIS A 95 5.91 -24.34 14.98
CA HIS A 95 6.46 -24.60 16.33
C HIS A 95 7.69 -23.75 16.64
N ASP A 96 8.53 -23.49 15.65
CA ASP A 96 9.74 -22.67 15.78
C ASP A 96 9.45 -21.16 15.83
N GLN A 97 8.22 -20.74 15.52
CA GLN A 97 7.76 -19.34 15.49
C GLN A 97 6.82 -18.97 16.67
N LEU A 98 6.60 -19.87 17.63
CA LEU A 98 5.71 -19.59 18.76
C LEU A 98 6.17 -18.40 19.62
N GLN A 99 7.48 -18.15 19.67
CA GLN A 99 8.01 -16.98 20.38
C GLN A 99 7.65 -15.68 19.64
N SER A 100 7.73 -15.66 18.32
CA SER A 100 7.32 -14.49 17.50
C SER A 100 5.84 -14.16 17.69
N LEU A 101 4.97 -15.19 17.78
CA LEU A 101 3.55 -14.98 18.11
C LEU A 101 3.36 -14.40 19.51
N ALA A 102 4.10 -14.89 20.52
CA ALA A 102 4.00 -14.40 21.89
C ALA A 102 4.49 -12.93 22.01
N ASP A 103 5.54 -12.59 21.31
CA ASP A 103 6.07 -11.21 21.25
C ASP A 103 5.04 -10.29 20.59
N LEU A 104 4.46 -10.70 19.45
CA LEU A 104 3.42 -9.96 18.74
C LEU A 104 2.15 -9.77 19.59
N GLU A 105 1.70 -10.81 20.33
CA GLU A 105 0.57 -10.70 21.26
C GLU A 105 0.81 -9.68 22.36
N THR A 106 2.05 -9.65 22.88
CA THR A 106 2.45 -8.68 23.91
C THR A 106 2.48 -7.26 23.37
N GLU A 107 2.97 -7.08 22.13
CA GLU A 107 3.11 -5.77 21.51
C GLU A 107 1.76 -5.19 21.04
N VAL A 108 0.86 -6.05 20.55
CA VAL A 108 -0.39 -5.63 19.87
C VAL A 108 -1.61 -6.13 20.63
N SER A 109 -2.14 -5.31 21.51
CA SER A 109 -3.26 -5.65 22.40
C SER A 109 -4.59 -5.99 21.69
N LEU A 110 -4.72 -5.69 20.39
CA LEU A 110 -5.90 -6.02 19.57
C LEU A 110 -5.96 -7.52 19.26
N LEU A 111 -4.82 -8.19 19.17
CA LEU A 111 -4.73 -9.59 18.76
C LEU A 111 -5.25 -10.52 19.84
N ARG A 112 -5.85 -11.62 19.43
CA ARG A 112 -6.39 -12.66 20.32
C ARG A 112 -5.83 -14.02 19.93
N PRO A 113 -5.31 -14.80 20.89
CA PRO A 113 -4.87 -16.17 20.61
C PRO A 113 -5.99 -17.03 20.03
N VAL A 114 -5.62 -17.86 19.08
CA VAL A 114 -6.52 -18.80 18.42
C VAL A 114 -5.81 -20.16 18.30
N ASP A 115 -6.55 -21.23 18.61
CA ASP A 115 -6.02 -22.59 18.55
C ASP A 115 -6.01 -23.13 17.11
N THR A 116 -5.25 -24.21 16.91
CA THR A 116 -5.09 -24.83 15.59
C THR A 116 -6.40 -25.39 15.01
N ALA A 117 -7.34 -25.82 15.86
CA ALA A 117 -8.65 -26.30 15.41
C ALA A 117 -9.47 -25.16 14.81
N ALA A 118 -9.52 -24.02 15.49
CA ALA A 118 -10.20 -22.84 15.02
C ALA A 118 -9.53 -22.23 13.76
N ILE A 119 -8.21 -22.32 13.64
CA ILE A 119 -7.47 -21.93 12.43
C ILE A 119 -7.87 -22.83 11.26
N GLY A 120 -7.90 -24.16 11.46
CA GLY A 120 -8.30 -25.12 10.43
C GLY A 120 -9.74 -24.95 9.95
N LEU A 121 -10.66 -24.47 10.80
CA LEU A 121 -12.02 -24.13 10.38
C LEU A 121 -12.08 -22.90 9.48
N ARG A 122 -11.20 -21.92 9.68
CA ARG A 122 -11.14 -20.68 8.86
C ARG A 122 -10.40 -20.87 7.55
N VAL A 123 -9.33 -21.66 7.57
CA VAL A 123 -8.50 -21.97 6.39
C VAL A 123 -8.28 -23.48 6.35
N PRO A 124 -9.26 -24.25 5.84
CA PRO A 124 -9.21 -25.71 5.86
C PRO A 124 -8.14 -26.32 4.94
N ALA A 125 -7.48 -25.51 4.12
CA ALA A 125 -6.38 -25.93 3.27
C ALA A 125 -5.02 -26.00 3.98
N PHE A 126 -4.90 -25.62 5.24
CA PHE A 126 -3.63 -25.79 5.94
C PHE A 126 -3.26 -27.28 6.03
N ARG A 127 -2.01 -27.57 5.73
CA ARG A 127 -1.46 -28.94 5.92
C ARG A 127 -1.46 -29.31 7.39
N ALA A 128 -1.83 -30.55 7.67
CA ALA A 128 -1.84 -31.06 9.03
C ALA A 128 -0.48 -30.88 9.71
N GLY A 129 -0.48 -30.26 10.89
CA GLY A 129 0.73 -30.03 11.71
C GLY A 129 1.63 -28.88 11.23
N TYR A 130 1.27 -28.14 10.18
CA TYR A 130 2.03 -26.96 9.76
C TYR A 130 1.89 -25.83 10.78
N VAL A 131 0.68 -25.49 11.17
CA VAL A 131 0.39 -24.41 12.13
C VAL A 131 0.43 -24.97 13.55
N ALA A 132 1.18 -24.32 14.43
CA ALA A 132 1.27 -24.65 15.86
C ALA A 132 0.43 -23.70 16.74
N GLY A 133 0.10 -22.50 16.25
CA GLY A 133 -0.70 -21.50 16.93
C GLY A 133 -0.95 -20.29 16.04
N GLY A 134 -1.77 -19.36 16.52
CA GLY A 134 -1.99 -18.11 15.80
C GLY A 134 -2.63 -17.04 16.65
N LEU A 135 -2.69 -15.83 16.08
CA LEU A 135 -3.35 -14.66 16.62
C LEU A 135 -4.37 -14.14 15.61
N TYR A 136 -5.50 -13.66 16.09
CA TYR A 136 -6.63 -13.28 15.26
C TYR A 136 -7.06 -11.84 15.53
N ASP A 137 -7.35 -11.10 14.46
CA ASP A 137 -7.87 -9.73 14.47
C ASP A 137 -9.09 -9.63 13.56
N THR A 138 -10.20 -9.12 14.09
CA THR A 138 -11.45 -8.90 13.38
C THR A 138 -11.65 -7.45 12.92
N SER A 139 -10.70 -6.57 13.22
CA SER A 139 -10.79 -5.14 12.89
C SER A 139 -10.29 -4.80 11.49
N GLY A 140 -9.66 -5.75 10.79
CA GLY A 140 -9.10 -5.59 9.47
C GLY A 140 -10.12 -5.48 8.33
N GLY A 141 -9.61 -5.31 7.11
CA GLY A 141 -10.48 -5.30 5.93
C GLY A 141 -9.74 -5.05 4.61
N ASP A 142 -10.38 -5.45 3.52
CA ASP A 142 -9.94 -5.10 2.16
C ASP A 142 -10.28 -3.64 1.89
N LEU A 143 -9.26 -2.85 1.49
CA LEU A 143 -9.40 -1.43 1.19
C LEU A 143 -9.47 -1.22 -0.33
N ASP A 144 -10.51 -0.53 -0.80
CA ASP A 144 -10.59 -0.10 -2.20
C ASP A 144 -9.70 1.14 -2.42
N VAL A 145 -8.44 0.86 -2.76
CA VAL A 145 -7.41 1.90 -2.96
C VAL A 145 -7.71 2.76 -4.18
N ASP A 146 -8.29 2.18 -5.25
CA ASP A 146 -8.67 2.96 -6.43
C ASP A 146 -9.82 3.92 -6.10
N ALA A 147 -10.87 3.45 -5.46
CA ALA A 147 -11.97 4.32 -5.03
C ALA A 147 -11.50 5.43 -4.09
N LEU A 148 -10.61 5.12 -3.14
CA LEU A 148 -10.00 6.11 -2.25
C LEU A 148 -9.20 7.17 -3.02
N HIS A 149 -8.33 6.74 -3.92
CA HIS A 149 -7.48 7.61 -4.72
C HIS A 149 -8.31 8.51 -5.65
N GLN A 150 -9.29 7.94 -6.36
CA GLN A 150 -10.22 8.67 -7.22
C GLN A 150 -11.11 9.63 -6.43
N GLY A 151 -11.50 9.27 -5.20
CA GLY A 151 -12.24 10.14 -4.29
C GLY A 151 -11.47 11.44 -4.02
N TYR A 152 -10.20 11.33 -3.65
CA TYR A 152 -9.35 12.51 -3.45
C TYR A 152 -9.11 13.30 -4.75
N LEU A 153 -8.91 12.63 -5.89
CA LEU A 153 -8.77 13.33 -7.18
C LEU A 153 -10.03 14.12 -7.55
N ARG A 154 -11.22 13.54 -7.35
CA ARG A 154 -12.50 14.25 -7.56
C ARG A 154 -12.62 15.48 -6.67
N GLN A 155 -12.31 15.35 -5.37
CA GLN A 155 -12.29 16.49 -4.45
C GLN A 155 -11.30 17.57 -4.88
N PHE A 156 -10.09 17.16 -5.25
CA PHE A 156 -9.04 18.06 -5.73
C PHE A 156 -9.52 18.88 -6.94
N HIS A 157 -10.09 18.22 -7.93
CA HIS A 157 -10.63 18.90 -9.12
C HIS A 157 -11.84 19.79 -8.81
N ALA A 158 -12.77 19.32 -7.98
CA ALA A 158 -13.94 20.08 -7.57
C ALA A 158 -13.58 21.39 -6.83
N ARG A 159 -12.41 21.43 -6.17
CA ARG A 159 -11.84 22.60 -5.48
C ARG A 159 -10.96 23.47 -6.39
N GLY A 160 -10.95 23.21 -7.70
CA GLY A 160 -10.17 23.98 -8.68
C GLY A 160 -8.70 23.62 -8.78
N GLY A 161 -8.28 22.50 -8.19
CA GLY A 161 -6.91 21.99 -8.27
C GLY A 161 -6.51 21.65 -9.71
N GLN A 162 -5.25 21.92 -10.05
CA GLN A 162 -4.69 21.68 -11.38
C GLN A 162 -3.78 20.46 -11.37
N LEU A 163 -4.08 19.46 -12.19
CA LEU A 163 -3.25 18.27 -12.38
C LEU A 163 -2.38 18.40 -13.62
N ALA A 164 -1.08 18.20 -13.47
CA ALA A 164 -0.10 18.17 -14.56
C ALA A 164 0.51 16.76 -14.63
N ILE A 165 0.05 15.95 -15.55
CA ILE A 165 0.58 14.60 -15.84
C ILE A 165 1.71 14.66 -16.90
N ASP A 166 2.42 13.53 -17.08
CA ASP A 166 3.60 13.45 -17.93
C ASP A 166 4.56 14.62 -17.68
N SER A 167 4.80 14.96 -16.44
CA SER A 167 5.49 16.18 -16.02
C SER A 167 6.57 15.85 -14.98
N GLU A 168 7.64 15.19 -15.43
CA GLU A 168 8.76 14.87 -14.56
C GLU A 168 9.49 16.11 -14.08
N VAL A 169 9.66 16.26 -12.77
CA VAL A 169 10.41 17.37 -12.18
C VAL A 169 11.90 17.19 -12.46
N GLN A 170 12.51 18.13 -13.17
CA GLN A 170 13.92 18.13 -13.55
C GLN A 170 14.79 18.91 -12.55
N SER A 171 14.29 20.01 -12.02
CA SER A 171 14.99 20.80 -11.01
C SER A 171 14.03 21.60 -10.15
N LEU A 172 14.45 21.87 -8.91
CA LEU A 172 13.79 22.77 -7.97
C LEU A 172 14.80 23.81 -7.50
N ARG A 173 14.44 25.09 -7.57
CA ARG A 173 15.30 26.18 -7.12
C ARG A 173 14.46 27.20 -6.37
N ARG A 174 15.01 27.75 -5.29
CA ARG A 174 14.38 28.86 -4.59
C ARG A 174 14.93 30.18 -5.08
N VAL A 175 14.06 31.01 -5.65
CA VAL A 175 14.39 32.33 -6.20
C VAL A 175 13.40 33.34 -5.64
N ASP A 176 13.87 34.41 -5.00
CA ASP A 176 13.07 35.48 -4.43
C ASP A 176 11.91 34.98 -3.53
N GLY A 177 12.20 33.97 -2.71
CA GLY A 177 11.24 33.38 -1.78
C GLY A 177 10.26 32.38 -2.38
N GLN A 178 10.29 32.20 -3.69
CA GLN A 178 9.45 31.25 -4.43
C GLN A 178 10.24 30.01 -4.84
N TRP A 179 9.60 28.85 -4.83
CA TRP A 179 10.10 27.67 -5.48
C TRP A 179 9.81 27.72 -6.98
N HIS A 180 10.82 27.52 -7.77
CA HIS A 180 10.73 27.32 -9.21
C HIS A 180 10.89 25.81 -9.46
N VAL A 181 9.81 25.14 -9.84
CA VAL A 181 9.76 23.72 -10.17
C VAL A 181 9.73 23.59 -11.68
N GLN A 182 10.89 23.20 -12.23
CA GLN A 182 11.02 22.97 -13.67
C GLN A 182 10.71 21.53 -13.99
N THR A 183 9.73 21.30 -14.85
CA THR A 183 9.47 19.99 -15.48
C THR A 183 9.96 20.01 -16.93
N ASP A 184 9.91 18.88 -17.60
CA ASP A 184 10.15 18.76 -19.04
C ASP A 184 9.14 19.58 -19.88
N LYS A 185 7.93 19.85 -19.34
CA LYS A 185 6.86 20.56 -20.07
C LYS A 185 6.67 22.01 -19.67
N ALA A 186 6.90 22.38 -18.41
CA ALA A 186 6.57 23.71 -17.89
C ALA A 186 7.42 24.12 -16.69
N LEU A 187 7.43 25.42 -16.41
CA LEU A 187 7.92 25.99 -15.15
C LEU A 187 6.72 26.34 -14.26
N TYR A 188 6.72 25.84 -13.03
CA TYR A 188 5.75 26.17 -11.99
C TYR A 188 6.42 26.97 -10.89
N CYS A 189 5.70 27.92 -10.29
CA CYS A 189 6.20 28.74 -9.19
C CYS A 189 5.22 28.74 -8.02
N ALA A 190 5.71 28.52 -6.80
CA ALA A 190 4.91 28.59 -5.58
C ALA A 190 5.79 28.90 -4.34
N PRO A 191 5.27 29.55 -3.31
CA PRO A 191 5.98 29.71 -2.04
C PRO A 191 6.20 28.42 -1.27
N LEU A 192 5.36 27.38 -1.53
CA LEU A 192 5.42 26.08 -0.86
C LEU A 192 5.45 24.91 -1.87
N VAL A 193 6.30 23.93 -1.60
CA VAL A 193 6.35 22.65 -2.32
C VAL A 193 6.19 21.52 -1.33
N ILE A 194 5.32 20.57 -1.63
CA ILE A 194 5.13 19.33 -0.89
C ILE A 194 5.76 18.20 -1.73
N ASN A 195 6.78 17.56 -1.20
CA ASN A 195 7.37 16.37 -1.81
C ASN A 195 6.62 15.11 -1.35
N ALA A 196 5.77 14.59 -2.21
CA ALA A 196 4.97 13.36 -2.03
C ALA A 196 5.33 12.30 -3.09
N ALA A 197 6.58 12.30 -3.55
CA ALA A 197 7.06 11.50 -4.67
C ALA A 197 7.36 10.03 -4.33
N GLY A 198 6.89 9.51 -3.18
CA GLY A 198 7.04 8.11 -2.80
C GLY A 198 8.48 7.63 -2.88
N ALA A 199 8.74 6.57 -3.66
CA ALA A 199 10.08 6.04 -3.86
C ALA A 199 11.08 7.05 -4.45
N TRP A 200 10.62 8.08 -5.16
CA TRP A 200 11.46 9.13 -5.76
C TRP A 200 11.67 10.34 -4.84
N ALA A 201 11.21 10.31 -3.58
CA ALA A 201 11.27 11.48 -2.70
C ALA A 201 12.70 12.00 -2.47
N ASP A 202 13.67 11.12 -2.28
CA ASP A 202 15.08 11.49 -2.14
C ASP A 202 15.68 12.02 -3.45
N ALA A 203 15.27 11.48 -4.61
CA ALA A 203 15.68 12.00 -5.91
C ALA A 203 15.12 13.42 -6.14
N VAL A 204 13.89 13.69 -5.72
CA VAL A 204 13.30 15.04 -5.77
C VAL A 204 14.02 15.98 -4.81
N ALA A 205 14.33 15.55 -3.58
CA ALA A 205 15.11 16.35 -2.62
C ALA A 205 16.49 16.72 -3.19
N ALA A 206 17.20 15.77 -3.80
CA ALA A 206 18.50 16.01 -4.44
C ALA A 206 18.44 17.05 -5.57
N ARG A 207 17.35 17.08 -6.34
CA ARG A 207 17.13 18.09 -7.41
C ARG A 207 16.94 19.50 -6.87
N SER A 208 16.70 19.67 -5.57
CA SER A 208 16.58 20.95 -4.88
C SER A 208 17.83 21.36 -4.07
N ASN A 209 18.92 20.58 -4.15
CA ASN A 209 20.10 20.70 -3.30
C ASN A 209 19.80 20.54 -1.79
N LEU A 210 18.71 19.89 -1.44
CA LEU A 210 18.42 19.46 -0.07
C LEU A 210 19.05 18.08 0.17
N GLY A 211 19.38 17.80 1.41
CA GLY A 211 19.84 16.48 1.80
C GLY A 211 18.75 15.41 1.61
N PRO A 212 19.12 14.13 1.53
CA PRO A 212 18.17 13.03 1.44
C PRO A 212 17.30 12.95 2.70
N LEU A 213 16.07 12.52 2.53
CA LEU A 213 15.15 12.21 3.63
C LEU A 213 15.48 10.88 4.29
N GLY A 214 16.25 10.01 3.61
CA GLY A 214 16.60 8.67 4.05
C GLY A 214 15.50 7.65 3.72
N ILE A 215 14.70 7.89 2.70
CA ILE A 215 13.71 6.93 2.23
C ILE A 215 14.40 5.87 1.37
N GLU A 216 14.40 4.63 1.84
CA GLU A 216 14.92 3.48 1.13
C GLU A 216 13.75 2.71 0.48
N PRO A 217 13.57 2.77 -0.85
CA PRO A 217 12.54 2.00 -1.53
C PRO A 217 12.86 0.50 -1.47
N ARG A 218 11.81 -0.29 -1.23
CA ARG A 218 11.91 -1.75 -1.17
C ARG A 218 10.89 -2.38 -2.10
N ARG A 219 11.30 -3.44 -2.80
CA ARG A 219 10.41 -4.24 -3.63
C ARG A 219 9.61 -5.17 -2.75
N ARG A 220 8.31 -5.30 -3.06
CA ARG A 220 7.41 -6.32 -2.50
C ARG A 220 6.66 -6.99 -3.64
N SER A 221 6.94 -8.28 -3.84
CA SER A 221 6.41 -9.06 -4.94
C SER A 221 5.09 -9.73 -4.57
N VAL A 222 4.13 -9.69 -5.47
CA VAL A 222 2.79 -10.25 -5.30
C VAL A 222 2.40 -11.01 -6.55
N LEU A 223 1.65 -12.11 -6.37
CA LEU A 223 1.11 -12.89 -7.48
C LEU A 223 -0.31 -13.38 -7.20
N LEU A 224 -1.07 -13.58 -8.26
CA LEU A 224 -2.40 -14.21 -8.25
C LEU A 224 -2.31 -15.60 -8.86
N VAL A 225 -2.90 -16.57 -8.16
CA VAL A 225 -3.05 -17.95 -8.62
C VAL A 225 -4.51 -18.36 -8.56
N ASP A 226 -4.87 -19.45 -9.24
CA ASP A 226 -6.22 -19.99 -9.17
C ASP A 226 -6.56 -20.36 -7.71
N ALA A 227 -7.78 -20.12 -7.28
CA ALA A 227 -8.28 -20.61 -6.00
C ALA A 227 -8.24 -22.13 -5.94
N PRO A 228 -7.93 -22.74 -4.77
CA PRO A 228 -7.96 -24.18 -4.62
C PRO A 228 -9.38 -24.72 -4.87
N ALA A 229 -9.53 -25.62 -5.85
CA ALA A 229 -10.83 -26.09 -6.35
C ALA A 229 -11.72 -26.76 -5.28
N GLN A 230 -11.11 -27.27 -4.20
CA GLN A 230 -11.80 -27.99 -3.11
C GLN A 230 -12.39 -27.04 -2.05
N HIS A 231 -12.07 -25.74 -2.09
CA HIS A 231 -12.43 -24.77 -1.04
C HIS A 231 -13.06 -23.53 -1.62
N ASP A 232 -14.14 -23.07 -0.99
CA ASP A 232 -14.58 -21.68 -1.15
C ASP A 232 -13.66 -20.80 -0.30
N ILE A 233 -12.96 -19.89 -0.94
CA ILE A 233 -11.99 -19.02 -0.27
C ILE A 233 -12.55 -17.64 0.06
N ALA A 234 -13.80 -17.33 -0.33
CA ALA A 234 -14.36 -15.98 -0.26
C ALA A 234 -14.23 -15.36 1.14
N ASP A 235 -14.45 -16.16 2.18
CA ASP A 235 -14.41 -15.74 3.58
C ASP A 235 -13.09 -16.04 4.28
N TRP A 236 -12.07 -16.49 3.57
CA TRP A 236 -10.76 -16.67 4.21
C TRP A 236 -10.21 -15.33 4.69
N PRO A 237 -9.58 -15.30 5.86
CA PRO A 237 -8.89 -14.09 6.34
C PRO A 237 -7.66 -13.77 5.46
N LEU A 238 -7.12 -12.55 5.62
CA LEU A 238 -5.71 -12.36 5.31
C LEU A 238 -4.92 -13.22 6.30
N VAL A 239 -4.05 -14.07 5.78
CA VAL A 239 -3.13 -14.87 6.60
C VAL A 239 -1.72 -14.32 6.44
N VAL A 240 -1.06 -14.07 7.57
CA VAL A 240 0.32 -13.60 7.65
C VAL A 240 1.13 -14.60 8.47
N ASP A 241 2.27 -15.01 7.97
CA ASP A 241 3.25 -15.80 8.75
C ASP A 241 3.85 -14.96 9.87
N ALA A 242 4.07 -15.52 11.05
CA ALA A 242 4.51 -14.80 12.24
C ALA A 242 5.87 -14.10 12.08
N ASP A 243 6.74 -14.63 11.22
CA ASP A 243 8.04 -14.03 10.87
C ASP A 243 8.01 -13.29 9.52
N GLU A 244 6.79 -13.01 9.02
CA GLU A 244 6.56 -12.35 7.72
C GLU A 244 7.23 -13.08 6.54
N GLU A 245 7.35 -14.41 6.59
CA GLU A 245 7.92 -15.18 5.49
C GLU A 245 6.99 -15.24 4.28
N PHE A 246 5.67 -15.12 4.48
CA PHE A 246 4.65 -15.00 3.44
C PHE A 246 3.36 -14.40 3.98
N TYR A 247 2.53 -13.95 3.08
CA TYR A 247 1.10 -13.74 3.36
C TYR A 247 0.26 -14.17 2.15
N PHE A 248 -1.01 -14.45 2.40
CA PHE A 248 -1.99 -14.70 1.36
C PHE A 248 -3.39 -14.24 1.77
N LYS A 249 -4.20 -13.91 0.78
CA LYS A 249 -5.63 -13.60 0.96
C LYS A 249 -6.44 -13.90 -0.31
N PRO A 250 -7.77 -14.04 -0.20
CA PRO A 250 -8.63 -13.98 -1.38
C PRO A 250 -8.54 -12.62 -2.08
N GLU A 251 -8.50 -12.64 -3.41
CA GLU A 251 -8.52 -11.44 -4.24
C GLU A 251 -9.23 -11.72 -5.56
N ALA A 252 -10.39 -11.07 -5.78
CA ALA A 252 -11.18 -11.21 -7.01
C ALA A 252 -11.45 -12.68 -7.43
N GLY A 253 -11.75 -13.55 -6.47
CA GLY A 253 -12.01 -14.98 -6.71
C GLY A 253 -10.76 -15.83 -6.94
N GLN A 254 -9.59 -15.26 -6.77
CA GLN A 254 -8.29 -15.91 -6.84
C GLN A 254 -7.60 -15.86 -5.47
N LEU A 255 -6.46 -16.54 -5.35
CA LEU A 255 -5.61 -16.44 -4.17
C LEU A 255 -4.42 -15.54 -4.47
N LEU A 256 -4.33 -14.43 -3.73
CA LEU A 256 -3.18 -13.54 -3.73
C LEU A 256 -2.12 -14.10 -2.79
N LEU A 257 -0.89 -14.22 -3.26
CA LEU A 257 0.27 -14.69 -2.53
C LEU A 257 1.39 -13.65 -2.56
N SER A 258 2.15 -13.55 -1.48
CA SER A 258 3.40 -12.79 -1.43
C SER A 258 4.40 -13.49 -0.51
N LEU A 259 5.69 -13.39 -0.84
CA LEU A 259 6.78 -13.80 0.05
C LEU A 259 7.16 -12.72 1.07
N ALA A 260 6.42 -11.61 1.10
CA ALA A 260 6.67 -10.46 1.96
C ALA A 260 8.10 -9.90 1.84
N ASP A 261 8.70 -9.96 0.64
CA ASP A 261 10.05 -9.47 0.37
C ASP A 261 10.21 -7.97 0.67
N GLU A 262 11.40 -7.61 1.08
CA GLU A 262 11.82 -6.23 1.35
C GLU A 262 13.19 -5.95 0.71
N THR A 263 13.36 -6.41 -0.52
CA THR A 263 14.63 -6.25 -1.24
C THR A 263 14.81 -4.77 -1.60
N PRO A 264 15.91 -4.11 -1.16
CA PRO A 264 16.20 -2.74 -1.58
C PRO A 264 16.22 -2.63 -3.11
N SER A 265 15.54 -1.63 -3.63
CA SER A 265 15.42 -1.40 -5.07
C SER A 265 15.52 0.09 -5.36
N PRO A 266 16.24 0.52 -6.40
CA PRO A 266 16.19 1.92 -6.83
C PRO A 266 14.76 2.28 -7.28
N PRO A 267 14.38 3.56 -7.19
CA PRO A 267 13.09 4.01 -7.72
C PRO A 267 12.96 3.68 -9.21
N CYS A 268 12.00 2.85 -9.58
CA CYS A 268 11.77 2.42 -10.96
C CYS A 268 10.34 1.87 -11.13
N ASP A 269 9.97 1.56 -12.37
CA ASP A 269 8.83 0.71 -12.68
C ASP A 269 9.19 -0.75 -12.38
N VAL A 270 9.14 -1.12 -11.09
CA VAL A 270 9.63 -2.40 -10.58
C VAL A 270 8.76 -3.55 -11.06
N ARG A 271 9.40 -4.71 -11.30
CA ARG A 271 8.75 -5.99 -11.62
C ARG A 271 9.21 -7.05 -10.65
N PRO A 272 8.38 -8.05 -10.35
CA PRO A 272 8.81 -9.19 -9.54
C PRO A 272 9.88 -9.99 -10.29
N GLU A 273 10.82 -10.56 -9.55
CA GLU A 273 11.76 -11.52 -10.09
C GLU A 273 11.15 -12.93 -10.08
N GLU A 274 11.50 -13.75 -11.06
CA GLU A 274 10.99 -15.14 -11.17
C GLU A 274 11.31 -15.95 -9.91
N LEU A 275 12.48 -15.71 -9.31
CA LEU A 275 12.89 -16.38 -8.07
C LEU A 275 11.96 -16.01 -6.90
N ASP A 276 11.57 -14.74 -6.78
CA ASP A 276 10.66 -14.28 -5.71
C ASP A 276 9.28 -14.94 -5.84
N LEU A 277 8.78 -15.03 -7.07
CA LEU A 277 7.50 -15.69 -7.34
C LEU A 277 7.58 -17.19 -7.01
N ALA A 278 8.69 -17.86 -7.36
CA ALA A 278 8.90 -19.25 -7.03
C ALA A 278 9.00 -19.49 -5.51
N ILE A 279 9.69 -18.61 -4.78
CA ILE A 279 9.79 -18.69 -3.32
C ILE A 279 8.42 -18.48 -2.67
N ALA A 280 7.62 -17.51 -3.13
CA ALA A 280 6.27 -17.29 -2.61
C ALA A 280 5.39 -18.53 -2.77
N ILE A 281 5.43 -19.16 -3.95
CA ILE A 281 4.69 -20.41 -4.23
C ILE A 281 5.18 -21.55 -3.35
N ASP A 282 6.50 -21.73 -3.22
CA ASP A 282 7.09 -22.78 -2.39
C ASP A 282 6.67 -22.64 -0.92
N ARG A 283 6.80 -21.45 -0.34
CA ARG A 283 6.43 -21.18 1.06
C ARG A 283 4.96 -21.44 1.32
N VAL A 284 4.08 -20.93 0.47
CA VAL A 284 2.63 -21.12 0.64
C VAL A 284 2.23 -22.56 0.36
N SER A 285 2.84 -23.26 -0.59
CA SER A 285 2.58 -24.67 -0.85
C SER A 285 3.08 -25.61 0.25
N LYS A 286 4.06 -25.19 1.05
CA LYS A 286 4.46 -25.88 2.28
C LYS A 286 3.42 -25.72 3.38
N ALA A 287 2.77 -24.56 3.45
CA ALA A 287 1.74 -24.25 4.43
C ALA A 287 0.37 -24.85 4.05
N LEU A 288 -0.01 -24.72 2.81
CA LEU A 288 -1.33 -25.11 2.29
C LEU A 288 -1.25 -26.34 1.40
N ASP A 289 -2.29 -27.14 1.42
CA ASP A 289 -2.49 -28.24 0.46
C ASP A 289 -3.15 -27.71 -0.83
N ILE A 290 -2.36 -26.98 -1.61
CA ILE A 290 -2.76 -26.38 -2.88
C ILE A 290 -1.80 -26.78 -3.98
N GLU A 291 -2.30 -26.86 -5.22
CA GLU A 291 -1.51 -27.05 -6.43
C GLU A 291 -1.52 -25.76 -7.25
N VAL A 292 -0.37 -25.10 -7.35
CA VAL A 292 -0.22 -23.91 -8.19
C VAL A 292 0.24 -24.35 -9.58
N ARG A 293 -0.66 -24.33 -10.56
CA ARG A 293 -0.38 -24.75 -11.96
C ARG A 293 0.11 -23.60 -12.82
N ARG A 294 -0.31 -22.38 -12.52
CA ARG A 294 0.09 -21.17 -13.26
C ARG A 294 -0.03 -19.93 -12.39
N ILE A 295 0.72 -18.91 -12.75
CA ILE A 295 0.58 -17.55 -12.26
C ILE A 295 -0.35 -16.81 -13.22
N ASN A 296 -1.47 -16.30 -12.72
CA ASN A 296 -2.44 -15.58 -13.54
C ASN A 296 -2.03 -14.12 -13.76
N HIS A 297 -1.45 -13.52 -12.72
CA HIS A 297 -0.91 -12.16 -12.74
C HIS A 297 0.17 -12.00 -11.67
N SER A 298 1.12 -11.09 -11.88
CA SER A 298 2.13 -10.73 -10.88
C SER A 298 2.56 -9.29 -11.03
N TRP A 299 2.91 -8.66 -9.90
CA TRP A 299 3.39 -7.28 -9.84
C TRP A 299 4.30 -7.07 -8.63
N ALA A 300 4.99 -5.93 -8.60
CA ALA A 300 5.78 -5.52 -7.45
C ALA A 300 5.72 -3.99 -7.25
#